data_4684bbfbf90576b3cb66b9d5369e9579
#
_entry.id   4684bbfbf90576b3cb66b9d5369e9579
#
_cell.length_a   1.000
_cell.length_b   1.000
_cell.length_c   1.000
_cell.angle_alpha   90.00
_cell.angle_beta   90.00
_cell.angle_gamma   90.00
#
_symmetry.space_group_name_H-M   'P 1'
#
loop_
_entity.id
_entity.type
_entity.pdbx_description
1 polymer ?
#
loop_
_entity_poly.entity_id
_entity_poly.type
_entity_poly.pdbx_seq_one_letter_code
_entity_poly.pdbx_strand_id
1 'polypeptide(L)'
;LAMFATALCPLASEMLLRYPGSEDVRGVTLGSAALMLAVGMLIGFLTPALAAHSPNVHKGYDLYSAALPGVLLGLFAVAVLYKTLGNAVPEIKATLGGSHPGVVWTFCVVFFGLCVLAGFWLNGKSFKGYTDLLRDTGHKADFVGKYGPGLALVNFGFYGLMILAYYIFVNAIMGDPFSGFNAVTIGIVFCMVCFGAAGAHPGNIWPIMAGYILFSFAATQLLGGVFPVNNQAIMVGLCFASGLA
;
A
#
# COMPACT_ATOMS: atom_id res chain seq x y z
N LEU A 1 -10.22 9.72 -6.91
CA LEU A 1 -10.22 10.49 -5.64
C LEU A 1 -11.06 9.81 -4.56
N ALA A 2 -12.33 9.45 -4.82
CA ALA A 2 -13.20 8.82 -3.82
C ALA A 2 -12.61 7.54 -3.20
N MET A 3 -11.95 6.70 -3.99
CA MET A 3 -11.27 5.48 -3.49
C MET A 3 -10.14 5.80 -2.52
N PHE A 4 -9.36 6.86 -2.76
CA PHE A 4 -8.27 7.26 -1.87
C PHE A 4 -8.77 7.93 -0.59
N ALA A 5 -9.95 8.55 -0.61
CA ALA A 5 -10.58 9.09 0.59
C ALA A 5 -10.90 8.01 1.64
N THR A 6 -11.11 6.76 1.21
CA THR A 6 -11.33 5.63 2.15
C THR A 6 -10.12 5.33 3.02
N ALA A 7 -8.91 5.71 2.61
CA ALA A 7 -7.71 5.60 3.44
C ALA A 7 -7.80 6.41 4.74
N LEU A 8 -8.68 7.42 4.79
CA LEU A 8 -8.94 8.24 5.98
C LEU A 8 -10.09 7.71 6.86
N CYS A 9 -10.70 6.56 6.51
CA CYS A 9 -11.74 5.93 7.34
C CYS A 9 -11.31 5.66 8.79
N PRO A 10 -10.06 5.24 9.09
CA PRO A 10 -9.61 5.08 10.47
C PRO A 10 -9.72 6.38 11.28
N LEU A 11 -9.46 7.54 10.68
CA LEU A 11 -9.62 8.84 11.32
C LEU A 11 -11.09 9.12 11.66
N ALA A 12 -12.01 8.81 10.73
CA ALA A 12 -13.43 8.96 10.96
C ALA A 12 -13.92 8.04 12.09
N SER A 13 -13.44 6.79 12.13
CA SER A 13 -13.77 5.85 13.19
C SER A 13 -13.25 6.32 14.56
N GLU A 14 -12.04 6.87 14.60
CA GLU A 14 -11.44 7.43 15.82
C GLU A 14 -12.30 8.57 16.36
N MET A 15 -12.66 9.53 15.51
CA MET A 15 -13.49 10.67 15.89
C MET A 15 -14.90 10.27 16.34
N LEU A 16 -15.50 9.30 15.65
CA LEU A 16 -16.87 8.89 15.90
C LEU A 16 -17.00 8.07 17.19
N LEU A 17 -16.05 7.16 17.45
CA LEU A 17 -16.19 6.12 18.47
C LEU A 17 -15.34 6.35 19.72
N ARG A 18 -14.24 7.10 19.61
CA ARG A 18 -13.25 7.25 20.68
C ARG A 18 -13.02 8.68 21.16
N TYR A 19 -13.50 9.67 20.45
CA TYR A 19 -13.35 11.06 20.86
C TYR A 19 -14.32 11.41 22.00
N PRO A 20 -13.91 12.20 23.00
CA PRO A 20 -12.58 12.73 23.26
C PRO A 20 -11.69 11.74 24.03
N GLY A 21 -10.62 11.27 23.37
CA GLY A 21 -9.44 10.71 24.00
C GLY A 21 -9.62 9.45 24.89
N SER A 22 -10.51 8.52 24.55
CA SER A 22 -10.69 7.26 25.27
C SER A 22 -9.88 6.13 24.64
N GLU A 23 -9.26 5.29 25.46
CA GLU A 23 -8.70 4.02 25.00
C GLU A 23 -9.81 3.03 24.59
N ASP A 24 -10.98 3.14 25.21
CA ASP A 24 -12.13 2.31 24.92
C ASP A 24 -13.10 2.94 23.94
N VAL A 25 -13.84 2.11 23.22
CA VAL A 25 -14.95 2.52 22.36
C VAL A 25 -16.08 3.05 23.21
N ARG A 26 -16.40 4.33 23.08
CA ARG A 26 -17.48 5.00 23.86
C ARG A 26 -18.85 4.95 23.19
N GLY A 27 -18.90 4.54 21.92
CA GLY A 27 -20.11 4.62 21.13
C GLY A 27 -20.34 6.00 20.51
N VAL A 28 -21.34 6.08 19.65
CA VAL A 28 -21.66 7.29 18.87
C VAL A 28 -22.44 8.27 19.74
N THR A 29 -21.95 9.49 19.82
CA THR A 29 -22.66 10.64 20.42
C THR A 29 -22.97 11.69 19.34
N LEU A 30 -23.93 12.56 19.59
CA LEU A 30 -24.24 13.65 18.65
C LEU A 30 -23.02 14.56 18.43
N GLY A 31 -22.23 14.82 19.47
CA GLY A 31 -21.01 15.62 19.39
C GLY A 31 -19.91 14.95 18.55
N SER A 32 -19.69 13.65 18.77
CA SER A 32 -18.69 12.90 17.97
C SER A 32 -19.10 12.76 16.50
N ALA A 33 -20.40 12.58 16.24
CA ALA A 33 -20.93 12.54 14.88
C ALA A 33 -20.79 13.90 14.17
N ALA A 34 -21.11 14.99 14.85
CA ALA A 34 -20.95 16.34 14.30
C ALA A 34 -19.48 16.66 14.00
N LEU A 35 -18.55 16.31 14.93
CA LEU A 35 -17.12 16.49 14.72
C LEU A 35 -16.60 15.67 13.52
N MET A 36 -16.97 14.39 13.44
CA MET A 36 -16.60 13.53 12.32
C MET A 36 -17.09 14.11 10.99
N LEU A 37 -18.35 14.58 10.92
CA LEU A 37 -18.90 15.20 9.73
C LEU A 37 -18.16 16.49 9.35
N ALA A 38 -17.87 17.36 10.32
CA ALA A 38 -17.16 18.63 10.08
C ALA A 38 -15.74 18.37 9.53
N VAL A 39 -15.00 17.46 10.16
CA VAL A 39 -13.65 17.10 9.71
C VAL A 39 -13.68 16.35 8.38
N GLY A 40 -14.63 15.45 8.18
CA GLY A 40 -14.83 14.75 6.92
C GLY A 40 -15.14 15.70 5.76
N MET A 41 -15.99 16.70 5.98
CA MET A 41 -16.28 17.76 5.00
C MET A 41 -15.04 18.61 4.69
N LEU A 42 -14.27 19.00 5.71
CA LEU A 42 -13.03 19.76 5.54
C LEU A 42 -12.02 18.98 4.70
N ILE A 43 -11.79 17.71 5.03
CA ILE A 43 -10.89 16.82 4.29
C ILE A 43 -11.41 16.63 2.85
N GLY A 44 -12.71 16.38 2.68
CA GLY A 44 -13.33 16.22 1.36
C GLY A 44 -13.20 17.46 0.49
N PHE A 45 -13.23 18.66 1.10
CA PHE A 45 -13.00 19.92 0.40
C PHE A 45 -11.53 20.15 0.04
N LEU A 46 -10.61 19.83 0.95
CA LEU A 46 -9.15 20.04 0.74
C LEU A 46 -8.53 19.02 -0.22
N THR A 47 -9.02 17.77 -0.21
CA THR A 47 -8.43 16.69 -1.00
C THR A 47 -8.38 16.98 -2.51
N PRO A 48 -9.47 17.43 -3.17
CA PRO A 48 -9.41 17.75 -4.60
C PRO A 48 -8.46 18.91 -4.92
N ALA A 49 -8.42 19.94 -4.08
CA ALA A 49 -7.53 21.08 -4.27
C ALA A 49 -6.05 20.65 -4.19
N LEU A 50 -5.69 19.86 -3.19
CA LEU A 50 -4.33 19.33 -3.04
C LEU A 50 -3.99 18.32 -4.16
N ALA A 51 -4.92 17.45 -4.54
CA ALA A 51 -4.72 16.47 -5.59
C ALA A 51 -4.45 17.12 -6.96
N ALA A 52 -5.06 18.27 -7.25
CA ALA A 52 -4.81 19.01 -8.48
C ALA A 52 -3.35 19.52 -8.60
N HIS A 53 -2.70 19.75 -7.47
CA HIS A 53 -1.32 20.23 -7.42
C HIS A 53 -0.27 19.12 -7.29
N SER A 54 -0.67 17.90 -6.89
CA SER A 54 0.23 16.78 -6.69
C SER A 54 1.12 16.46 -7.91
N PRO A 55 0.60 16.43 -9.16
CA PRO A 55 1.43 16.17 -10.35
C PRO A 55 2.56 17.19 -10.54
N ASN A 56 2.40 18.43 -10.05
CA ASN A 56 3.45 19.44 -10.12
C ASN A 56 4.60 19.15 -9.15
N VAL A 57 4.31 18.47 -8.04
CA VAL A 57 5.32 18.10 -7.02
C VAL A 57 6.17 16.93 -7.53
N HIS A 58 5.55 15.85 -7.98
CA HIS A 58 6.26 14.63 -8.37
C HIS A 58 6.51 14.52 -9.88
N LYS A 59 6.12 15.49 -10.70
CA LYS A 59 6.35 15.55 -12.15
C LYS A 59 5.84 14.35 -12.93
N GLY A 60 4.93 13.57 -12.37
CA GLY A 60 4.38 12.36 -12.97
C GLY A 60 5.15 11.07 -12.63
N TYR A 61 6.13 11.13 -11.72
CA TYR A 61 6.90 9.97 -11.26
C TYR A 61 6.28 9.25 -10.06
N ASP A 62 5.09 9.63 -9.65
CA ASP A 62 4.37 8.98 -8.56
C ASP A 62 3.00 8.49 -9.05
N LEU A 63 2.83 7.17 -9.04
CA LEU A 63 1.57 6.52 -9.38
C LEU A 63 0.46 6.81 -8.34
N TYR A 64 0.84 7.11 -7.09
CA TYR A 64 -0.06 7.48 -6.02
C TYR A 64 -0.37 8.99 -5.95
N SER A 65 -0.27 9.70 -7.03
CA SER A 65 -0.49 11.15 -7.11
C SER A 65 -1.72 11.63 -6.32
N ALA A 66 -2.83 10.90 -6.40
CA ALA A 66 -4.05 11.21 -5.66
C ALA A 66 -4.00 10.79 -4.17
N ALA A 67 -3.07 9.92 -3.78
CA ALA A 67 -2.88 9.50 -2.39
C ALA A 67 -1.99 10.48 -1.60
N LEU A 68 -1.08 11.18 -2.26
CA LEU A 68 -0.20 12.16 -1.61
C LEU A 68 -0.95 13.18 -0.75
N PRO A 69 -2.01 13.87 -1.24
CA PRO A 69 -2.82 14.73 -0.39
C PRO A 69 -3.49 14.01 0.76
N GLY A 70 -3.95 12.77 0.57
CA GLY A 70 -4.53 11.96 1.64
C GLY A 70 -3.53 11.67 2.75
N VAL A 71 -2.29 11.33 2.40
CA VAL A 71 -1.21 11.11 3.39
C VAL A 71 -0.89 12.41 4.14
N LEU A 72 -0.76 13.53 3.46
CA LEU A 72 -0.48 14.82 4.11
C LEU A 72 -1.59 15.25 5.06
N LEU A 73 -2.85 15.12 4.63
CA LEU A 73 -4.02 15.42 5.47
C LEU A 73 -4.12 14.45 6.65
N GLY A 74 -3.83 13.17 6.43
CA GLY A 74 -3.80 12.16 7.49
C GLY A 74 -2.73 12.45 8.54
N LEU A 75 -1.51 12.77 8.12
CA LEU A 75 -0.41 13.17 9.04
C LEU A 75 -0.76 14.41 9.84
N PHE A 76 -1.34 15.42 9.19
CA PHE A 76 -1.80 16.62 9.87
C PHE A 76 -2.89 16.33 10.90
N ALA A 77 -3.90 15.54 10.51
CA ALA A 77 -4.99 15.16 11.41
C ALA A 77 -4.49 14.34 12.60
N VAL A 78 -3.57 13.38 12.38
CA VAL A 78 -2.92 12.60 13.45
C VAL A 78 -2.13 13.51 14.38
N ALA A 79 -1.38 14.47 13.85
CA ALA A 79 -0.63 15.42 14.67
C ALA A 79 -1.57 16.29 15.54
N VAL A 80 -2.68 16.75 14.98
CA VAL A 80 -3.66 17.52 15.74
C VAL A 80 -4.31 16.68 16.82
N LEU A 81 -4.81 15.48 16.48
CA LEU A 81 -5.51 14.61 17.43
C LEU A 81 -4.62 14.15 18.58
N TYR A 82 -3.42 13.65 18.28
CA TYR A 82 -2.59 12.99 19.29
C TYR A 82 -1.58 13.92 19.96
N LYS A 83 -1.15 14.96 19.29
CA LYS A 83 -0.16 15.91 19.85
C LYS A 83 -0.81 17.15 20.44
N THR A 84 -1.80 17.72 19.78
CA THR A 84 -2.42 18.99 20.21
C THR A 84 -3.60 18.74 21.15
N LEU A 85 -4.47 17.79 20.82
CA LEU A 85 -5.64 17.47 21.64
C LEU A 85 -5.37 16.41 22.72
N GLY A 86 -4.17 15.81 22.71
CA GLY A 86 -3.73 14.86 23.74
C GLY A 86 -4.48 13.54 23.76
N ASN A 87 -5.11 13.13 22.66
CA ASN A 87 -5.76 11.85 22.58
C ASN A 87 -4.74 10.70 22.69
N ALA A 88 -5.15 9.60 23.32
CA ALA A 88 -4.33 8.40 23.37
C ALA A 88 -4.18 7.80 21.98
N VAL A 89 -2.94 7.47 21.58
CA VAL A 89 -2.69 6.77 20.33
C VAL A 89 -3.22 5.35 20.45
N PRO A 90 -4.14 4.90 19.56
CA PRO A 90 -4.67 3.56 19.61
C PRO A 90 -3.56 2.54 19.35
N GLU A 91 -3.54 1.47 20.14
CA GLU A 91 -2.65 0.34 19.88
C GLU A 91 -3.16 -0.40 18.63
N ILE A 92 -2.37 -0.40 17.57
CA ILE A 92 -2.74 -1.09 16.32
C ILE A 92 -2.48 -2.59 16.51
N LYS A 93 -3.52 -3.32 16.85
CA LYS A 93 -3.50 -4.79 16.86
C LYS A 93 -4.01 -5.32 15.52
N ALA A 94 -3.18 -5.23 14.48
CA ALA A 94 -3.50 -5.81 13.18
C ALA A 94 -3.26 -7.32 13.19
N THR A 95 -4.06 -8.05 13.94
CA THR A 95 -4.04 -9.52 13.92
C THR A 95 -5.25 -10.05 13.15
N LEU A 96 -5.02 -10.95 12.20
CA LEU A 96 -6.05 -11.88 11.77
C LEU A 96 -6.25 -12.84 12.95
N GLY A 97 -7.35 -12.70 13.68
CA GLY A 97 -7.70 -13.63 14.74
C GLY A 97 -7.72 -15.06 14.17
N GLY A 98 -6.98 -15.98 14.82
CA GLY A 98 -6.86 -17.36 14.35
C GLY A 98 -6.00 -17.51 13.09
N SER A 99 -4.92 -16.77 12.99
CA SER A 99 -4.06 -16.67 11.83
C SER A 99 -3.50 -18.03 11.39
N HIS A 100 -3.92 -18.45 10.21
CA HIS A 100 -3.23 -19.48 9.43
C HIS A 100 -2.45 -18.78 8.29
N PRO A 101 -1.29 -18.17 8.57
CA PRO A 101 -0.56 -17.38 7.58
C PRO A 101 -0.22 -18.22 6.35
N GLY A 102 0.04 -19.52 6.51
CA GLY A 102 0.28 -20.43 5.42
C GLY A 102 -0.92 -20.61 4.46
N VAL A 103 -2.15 -20.59 4.99
CA VAL A 103 -3.37 -20.70 4.14
C VAL A 103 -3.53 -19.45 3.29
N VAL A 104 -3.39 -18.29 3.89
CA VAL A 104 -3.53 -17.00 3.19
C VAL A 104 -2.41 -16.83 2.16
N TRP A 105 -1.19 -17.20 2.53
CA TRP A 105 -0.05 -17.23 1.63
C TRP A 105 -0.33 -18.13 0.42
N THR A 106 -0.75 -19.37 0.66
CA THR A 106 -1.07 -20.33 -0.40
C THR A 106 -2.17 -19.79 -1.30
N PHE A 107 -3.21 -19.17 -0.72
CA PHE A 107 -4.26 -18.51 -1.50
C PHE A 107 -3.68 -17.45 -2.44
N CYS A 108 -2.83 -16.56 -1.95
CA CYS A 108 -2.23 -15.50 -2.77
C CYS A 108 -1.36 -16.09 -3.90
N VAL A 109 -0.53 -17.09 -3.61
CA VAL A 109 0.31 -17.75 -4.63
C VAL A 109 -0.55 -18.40 -5.71
N VAL A 110 -1.58 -19.14 -5.32
CA VAL A 110 -2.51 -19.78 -6.26
C VAL A 110 -3.25 -18.72 -7.08
N PHE A 111 -3.76 -17.69 -6.44
CA PHE A 111 -4.48 -16.59 -7.10
C PHE A 111 -3.62 -15.91 -8.17
N PHE A 112 -2.41 -15.46 -7.81
CA PHE A 112 -1.52 -14.82 -8.78
C PHE A 112 -1.00 -15.78 -9.85
N GLY A 113 -0.79 -17.05 -9.51
CA GLY A 113 -0.48 -18.09 -10.48
C GLY A 113 -1.60 -18.30 -11.51
N LEU A 114 -2.85 -18.31 -11.04
CA LEU A 114 -4.02 -18.39 -11.93
C LEU A 114 -4.14 -17.14 -12.81
N CYS A 115 -3.79 -15.95 -12.30
CA CYS A 115 -3.74 -14.72 -13.12
C CYS A 115 -2.71 -14.85 -14.25
N VAL A 116 -1.51 -15.38 -13.97
CA VAL A 116 -0.51 -15.64 -15.01
C VAL A 116 -1.04 -16.61 -16.06
N LEU A 117 -1.64 -17.73 -15.63
CA LEU A 117 -2.21 -18.73 -16.54
C LEU A 117 -3.36 -18.17 -17.39
N ALA A 118 -4.28 -17.43 -16.75
CA ALA A 118 -5.40 -16.80 -17.47
C ALA A 118 -4.89 -15.75 -18.46
N GLY A 119 -3.93 -14.92 -18.06
CA GLY A 119 -3.31 -13.94 -18.95
C GLY A 119 -2.57 -14.58 -20.12
N PHE A 120 -1.85 -15.68 -19.88
CA PHE A 120 -1.20 -16.46 -20.94
C PHE A 120 -2.23 -16.98 -21.96
N TRP A 121 -3.36 -17.51 -21.49
CA TRP A 121 -4.43 -17.99 -22.37
C TRP A 121 -5.07 -16.85 -23.16
N LEU A 122 -5.36 -15.72 -22.52
CA LEU A 122 -5.90 -14.54 -23.18
C LEU A 122 -4.94 -13.93 -24.20
N ASN A 123 -3.64 -14.06 -24.00
CA ASN A 123 -2.59 -13.58 -24.92
C ASN A 123 -2.25 -14.63 -25.99
N GLY A 124 -3.19 -15.48 -26.38
CA GLY A 124 -3.01 -16.47 -27.43
C GLY A 124 -2.01 -17.58 -27.07
N LYS A 125 -1.95 -17.99 -25.82
CA LYS A 125 -1.03 -19.00 -25.26
C LYS A 125 0.45 -18.64 -25.46
N SER A 126 0.78 -17.36 -25.30
CA SER A 126 2.13 -16.85 -25.51
C SER A 126 2.46 -15.74 -24.52
N PHE A 127 3.73 -15.65 -24.13
CA PHE A 127 4.30 -14.47 -23.39
C PHE A 127 4.90 -13.43 -24.32
N LYS A 128 4.67 -13.54 -25.65
CA LYS A 128 5.20 -12.57 -26.61
C LYS A 128 4.72 -11.16 -26.28
N GLY A 129 5.66 -10.21 -26.22
CA GLY A 129 5.38 -8.82 -25.84
C GLY A 129 5.57 -8.53 -24.34
N TYR A 130 5.70 -9.56 -23.47
CA TYR A 130 5.89 -9.31 -22.04
C TYR A 130 7.26 -8.68 -21.74
N THR A 131 8.31 -9.04 -22.50
CA THR A 131 9.62 -8.40 -22.38
C THR A 131 9.61 -6.93 -22.76
N ASP A 132 8.74 -6.54 -23.68
CA ASP A 132 8.59 -5.14 -24.07
C ASP A 132 7.87 -4.35 -22.98
N LEU A 133 6.87 -4.97 -22.33
CA LEU A 133 6.22 -4.42 -21.14
C LEU A 133 7.22 -4.21 -20.00
N LEU A 134 8.10 -5.19 -19.72
CA LEU A 134 9.13 -5.07 -18.68
C LEU A 134 10.21 -4.01 -18.95
N ARG A 135 10.33 -3.52 -20.17
CA ARG A 135 11.24 -2.44 -20.57
C ARG A 135 10.57 -1.06 -20.58
N ASP A 136 9.27 -1.03 -20.40
CA ASP A 136 8.54 0.22 -20.32
C ASP A 136 8.95 0.98 -19.04
N THR A 137 8.99 2.29 -19.11
CA THR A 137 9.28 3.12 -17.93
C THR A 137 8.12 3.15 -16.95
N GLY A 138 6.91 2.79 -17.38
CA GLY A 138 5.69 2.88 -16.58
C GLY A 138 5.14 4.31 -16.42
N HIS A 139 5.87 5.33 -16.86
CA HIS A 139 5.48 6.73 -16.68
C HIS A 139 4.19 7.06 -17.44
N LYS A 140 3.11 7.39 -16.70
CA LYS A 140 1.77 7.67 -17.25
C LYS A 140 1.25 6.59 -18.19
N ALA A 141 1.62 5.34 -17.94
CA ALA A 141 1.28 4.21 -18.81
C ALA A 141 -0.12 3.67 -18.51
N ASP A 142 -0.77 3.19 -19.56
CA ASP A 142 -1.94 2.31 -19.49
C ASP A 142 -1.55 0.97 -20.13
N PHE A 143 -1.16 0.01 -19.32
CA PHE A 143 -0.71 -1.29 -19.80
C PHE A 143 -1.84 -2.12 -20.39
N VAL A 144 -3.07 -1.91 -19.95
CA VAL A 144 -4.23 -2.60 -20.52
C VAL A 144 -4.49 -2.10 -21.95
N GLY A 145 -4.47 -0.80 -22.15
CA GLY A 145 -4.63 -0.19 -23.46
C GLY A 145 -3.45 -0.46 -24.41
N LYS A 146 -2.22 -0.41 -23.90
CA LYS A 146 -1.00 -0.52 -24.70
C LYS A 146 -0.62 -1.96 -25.06
N TYR A 147 -0.73 -2.89 -24.14
CA TYR A 147 -0.27 -4.29 -24.28
C TYR A 147 -1.40 -5.30 -24.33
N GLY A 148 -2.63 -4.85 -24.09
CA GLY A 148 -3.82 -5.68 -24.04
C GLY A 148 -4.05 -6.35 -22.68
N PRO A 149 -5.29 -6.82 -22.40
CA PRO A 149 -5.69 -7.37 -21.11
C PRO A 149 -4.94 -8.66 -20.75
N GLY A 150 -4.54 -9.45 -21.73
CA GLY A 150 -3.80 -10.70 -21.50
C GLY A 150 -2.43 -10.44 -20.87
N LEU A 151 -1.62 -9.57 -21.47
CA LEU A 151 -0.29 -9.22 -20.92
C LEU A 151 -0.39 -8.42 -19.63
N ALA A 152 -1.40 -7.55 -19.50
CA ALA A 152 -1.64 -6.84 -18.24
C ALA A 152 -1.94 -7.82 -17.09
N LEU A 153 -2.72 -8.89 -17.36
CA LEU A 153 -3.03 -9.92 -16.37
C LEU A 153 -1.81 -10.80 -16.07
N VAL A 154 -0.98 -11.11 -17.06
CA VAL A 154 0.32 -11.78 -16.85
C VAL A 154 1.20 -10.92 -15.92
N ASN A 155 1.28 -9.61 -16.20
CA ASN A 155 2.04 -8.68 -15.37
C ASN A 155 1.51 -8.64 -13.94
N PHE A 156 0.20 -8.55 -13.76
CA PHE A 156 -0.46 -8.59 -12.46
C PHE A 156 -0.05 -9.85 -11.67
N GLY A 157 -0.08 -11.02 -12.30
CA GLY A 157 0.30 -12.26 -11.66
C GLY A 157 1.79 -12.34 -11.29
N PHE A 158 2.69 -12.04 -12.22
CA PHE A 158 4.14 -12.04 -11.93
C PHE A 158 4.54 -10.96 -10.92
N TYR A 159 3.92 -9.80 -10.98
CA TYR A 159 4.16 -8.73 -10.01
C TYR A 159 3.73 -9.18 -8.60
N GLY A 160 2.54 -9.78 -8.46
CA GLY A 160 2.08 -10.33 -7.19
C GLY A 160 3.00 -11.43 -6.64
N LEU A 161 3.40 -12.39 -7.48
CA LEU A 161 4.34 -13.44 -7.09
C LEU A 161 5.70 -12.88 -6.67
N MET A 162 6.19 -11.85 -7.35
CA MET A 162 7.45 -11.18 -6.97
C MET A 162 7.35 -10.50 -5.59
N ILE A 163 6.24 -9.80 -5.30
CA ILE A 163 6.01 -9.19 -3.98
C ILE A 163 5.97 -10.25 -2.89
N LEU A 164 5.27 -11.37 -3.14
CA LEU A 164 5.21 -12.46 -2.19
C LEU A 164 6.60 -13.09 -1.95
N ALA A 165 7.38 -13.31 -3.02
CA ALA A 165 8.74 -13.82 -2.91
C ALA A 165 9.65 -12.85 -2.12
N TYR A 166 9.53 -11.56 -2.38
CA TYR A 166 10.25 -10.53 -1.62
C TYR A 166 9.90 -10.58 -0.14
N TYR A 167 8.62 -10.68 0.19
CA TYR A 167 8.13 -10.74 1.56
C TYR A 167 8.71 -11.95 2.32
N ILE A 168 8.65 -13.14 1.71
CA ILE A 168 9.25 -14.35 2.30
C ILE A 168 10.76 -14.21 2.46
N PHE A 169 11.44 -13.71 1.44
CA PHE A 169 12.89 -13.57 1.44
C PHE A 169 13.36 -12.69 2.60
N VAL A 170 12.74 -11.52 2.78
CA VAL A 170 13.11 -10.61 3.86
C VAL A 170 12.77 -11.19 5.23
N ASN A 171 11.61 -11.82 5.38
CA ASN A 171 11.23 -12.46 6.64
C ASN A 171 12.11 -13.67 6.97
N ALA A 172 12.54 -14.44 5.98
CA ALA A 172 13.47 -15.55 6.18
C ALA A 172 14.82 -15.07 6.73
N ILE A 173 15.33 -13.92 6.25
CA ILE A 173 16.54 -13.28 6.79
C ILE A 173 16.32 -12.87 8.25
N MET A 174 15.10 -12.50 8.65
CA MET A 174 14.74 -12.14 10.02
C MET A 174 14.38 -13.33 10.91
N GLY A 175 14.40 -14.55 10.39
CA GLY A 175 14.24 -15.80 11.13
C GLY A 175 12.87 -16.46 11.08
N ASP A 176 11.82 -15.78 10.56
CA ASP A 176 10.48 -16.38 10.39
C ASP A 176 9.83 -15.94 9.06
N PRO A 177 9.85 -16.81 8.04
CA PRO A 177 9.34 -16.48 6.70
C PRO A 177 7.88 -16.03 6.64
N PHE A 178 7.07 -16.43 7.60
CA PHE A 178 5.63 -16.15 7.64
C PHE A 178 5.22 -15.15 8.72
N SER A 179 6.20 -14.62 9.45
CA SER A 179 5.95 -13.62 10.50
C SER A 179 5.21 -12.40 9.97
N GLY A 180 4.16 -11.98 10.67
CA GLY A 180 3.46 -10.74 10.40
C GLY A 180 2.60 -10.69 9.13
N PHE A 181 2.39 -11.81 8.43
CA PHE A 181 1.48 -11.85 7.29
C PHE A 181 0.02 -11.77 7.77
N ASN A 182 -0.56 -10.59 7.66
CA ASN A 182 -1.88 -10.26 8.21
C ASN A 182 -2.77 -9.54 7.17
N ALA A 183 -3.96 -9.11 7.58
CA ALA A 183 -4.91 -8.43 6.70
C ALA A 183 -4.33 -7.15 6.06
N VAL A 184 -3.49 -6.42 6.79
CA VAL A 184 -2.84 -5.21 6.27
C VAL A 184 -1.84 -5.57 5.17
N THR A 185 -1.05 -6.62 5.37
CA THR A 185 -0.11 -7.13 4.37
C THR A 185 -0.84 -7.54 3.08
N ILE A 186 -1.95 -8.28 3.21
CA ILE A 186 -2.78 -8.67 2.06
C ILE A 186 -3.30 -7.43 1.34
N GLY A 187 -3.86 -6.48 2.08
CA GLY A 187 -4.37 -5.22 1.53
C GLY A 187 -3.29 -4.47 0.73
N ILE A 188 -2.08 -4.37 1.27
CA ILE A 188 -0.94 -3.73 0.60
C ILE A 188 -0.54 -4.49 -0.66
N VAL A 189 -0.41 -5.83 -0.60
CA VAL A 189 -0.07 -6.65 -1.77
C VAL A 189 -1.06 -6.42 -2.91
N PHE A 190 -2.36 -6.51 -2.64
CA PHE A 190 -3.37 -6.29 -3.67
C PHE A 190 -3.41 -4.83 -4.15
N CYS A 191 -3.24 -3.86 -3.27
CA CYS A 191 -3.14 -2.45 -3.63
C CYS A 191 -1.99 -2.21 -4.60
N MET A 192 -0.78 -2.70 -4.29
CA MET A 192 0.39 -2.55 -5.15
C MET A 192 0.17 -3.21 -6.51
N VAL A 193 -0.31 -4.45 -6.53
CA VAL A 193 -0.47 -5.22 -7.77
C VAL A 193 -1.49 -4.59 -8.72
N CYS A 194 -2.49 -3.86 -8.19
CA CYS A 194 -3.44 -3.10 -9.01
C CYS A 194 -2.74 -2.04 -9.88
N PHE A 195 -1.63 -1.47 -9.42
CA PHE A 195 -0.83 -0.54 -10.23
C PHE A 195 -0.09 -1.21 -11.39
N GLY A 196 -0.08 -2.54 -11.44
CA GLY A 196 0.39 -3.29 -12.60
C GLY A 196 -0.39 -3.02 -13.90
N ALA A 197 -1.58 -2.43 -13.81
CA ALA A 197 -2.32 -1.94 -14.96
C ALA A 197 -1.90 -0.52 -15.39
N ALA A 198 -1.33 0.25 -14.46
CA ALA A 198 -1.01 1.69 -14.61
C ALA A 198 0.49 1.97 -14.75
N GLY A 199 1.32 0.97 -15.01
CA GLY A 199 2.75 1.16 -15.28
C GLY A 199 3.70 0.40 -14.35
N ALA A 200 3.24 -0.12 -13.21
CA ALA A 200 4.07 -0.92 -12.33
C ALA A 200 4.29 -2.33 -12.90
N HIS A 201 5.51 -2.81 -12.82
CA HIS A 201 5.89 -4.16 -13.24
C HIS A 201 7.12 -4.65 -12.46
N PRO A 202 7.42 -5.94 -12.45
CA PRO A 202 8.59 -6.46 -11.72
C PRO A 202 9.89 -5.70 -11.97
N GLY A 203 10.13 -5.26 -13.22
CA GLY A 203 11.39 -4.64 -13.61
C GLY A 203 11.64 -3.25 -13.00
N ASN A 204 10.59 -2.42 -12.82
CA ASN A 204 10.74 -1.08 -12.23
C ASN A 204 10.56 -1.06 -10.71
N ILE A 205 9.85 -2.05 -10.14
CA ILE A 205 9.57 -2.11 -8.70
C ILE A 205 10.71 -2.77 -7.90
N TRP A 206 11.26 -3.89 -8.38
CA TRP A 206 12.21 -4.67 -7.58
C TRP A 206 13.47 -3.89 -7.14
N PRO A 207 14.03 -2.97 -7.98
CA PRO A 207 15.24 -2.25 -7.56
C PRO A 207 14.96 -1.32 -6.39
N ILE A 208 13.77 -0.70 -6.36
CA ILE A 208 13.35 0.22 -5.30
C ILE A 208 13.12 -0.57 -4.00
N MET A 209 12.47 -1.73 -4.09
CA MET A 209 12.27 -2.62 -2.94
C MET A 209 13.61 -3.10 -2.36
N ALA A 210 14.53 -3.54 -3.20
CA ALA A 210 15.85 -3.97 -2.79
C ALA A 210 16.64 -2.81 -2.16
N GLY A 211 16.62 -1.64 -2.79
CA GLY A 211 17.28 -0.43 -2.29
C GLY A 211 16.76 -0.02 -0.91
N TYR A 212 15.45 -0.08 -0.70
CA TYR A 212 14.85 0.23 0.59
C TYR A 212 15.33 -0.72 1.70
N ILE A 213 15.38 -2.02 1.43
CA ILE A 213 15.84 -3.01 2.44
C ILE A 213 17.33 -2.85 2.73
N LEU A 214 18.15 -2.64 1.69
CA LEU A 214 19.57 -2.38 1.87
C LEU A 214 19.82 -1.11 2.68
N PHE A 215 19.09 -0.05 2.39
CA PHE A 215 19.15 1.19 3.16
C PHE A 215 18.70 0.97 4.62
N SER A 216 17.57 0.31 4.84
CA SER A 216 17.05 0.03 6.19
C SER A 216 18.03 -0.82 7.00
N PHE A 217 18.63 -1.82 6.37
CA PHE A 217 19.66 -2.67 7.00
C PHE A 217 20.91 -1.86 7.36
N ALA A 218 21.44 -1.09 6.42
CA ALA A 218 22.60 -0.22 6.66
C ALA A 218 22.33 0.82 7.76
N ALA A 219 21.18 1.47 7.71
CA ALA A 219 20.76 2.45 8.71
C ALA A 219 20.60 1.82 10.10
N THR A 220 20.07 0.60 10.19
CA THR A 220 19.97 -0.14 11.46
C THR A 220 21.35 -0.40 12.05
N GLN A 221 22.34 -0.79 11.23
CA GLN A 221 23.70 -1.03 11.69
C GLN A 221 24.43 0.27 12.11
N LEU A 222 24.23 1.35 11.38
CA LEU A 222 24.91 2.62 11.61
C LEU A 222 24.28 3.48 12.71
N LEU A 223 22.95 3.44 12.83
CA LEU A 223 22.17 4.31 13.69
C LEU A 223 21.58 3.60 14.92
N GLY A 224 22.04 2.41 15.22
CA GLY A 224 21.68 1.70 16.45
C GLY A 224 20.21 1.32 16.58
N GLY A 225 19.55 0.95 15.48
CA GLY A 225 18.19 0.45 15.51
C GLY A 225 17.08 1.50 15.34
N VAL A 226 17.43 2.73 14.95
CA VAL A 226 16.43 3.79 14.66
C VAL A 226 15.49 3.40 13.51
N PHE A 227 15.97 2.58 12.58
CA PHE A 227 15.18 2.03 11.47
C PHE A 227 15.21 0.49 11.50
N PRO A 228 14.45 -0.14 12.40
CA PRO A 228 14.48 -1.60 12.50
C PRO A 228 13.93 -2.25 11.23
N VAL A 229 14.63 -3.25 10.72
CA VAL A 229 14.11 -4.11 9.65
C VAL A 229 13.09 -5.06 10.28
N ASN A 230 11.84 -4.74 10.15
CA ASN A 230 10.70 -5.52 10.64
C ASN A 230 9.58 -5.54 9.59
N ASN A 231 8.49 -6.24 9.89
CA ASN A 231 7.35 -6.34 8.98
C ASN A 231 6.77 -4.99 8.56
N GLN A 232 6.76 -4.00 9.45
CA GLN A 232 6.31 -2.65 9.11
C GLN A 232 7.26 -1.99 8.11
N ALA A 233 8.57 -2.13 8.31
CA ALA A 233 9.57 -1.62 7.37
C ALA A 233 9.42 -2.26 5.99
N ILE A 234 9.15 -3.57 5.92
CA ILE A 234 8.86 -4.25 4.65
C ILE A 234 7.63 -3.64 3.97
N MET A 235 6.53 -3.47 4.70
CA MET A 235 5.30 -2.90 4.17
C MET A 235 5.46 -1.46 3.69
N VAL A 236 6.19 -0.63 4.46
CA VAL A 236 6.52 0.74 4.06
C VAL A 236 7.37 0.74 2.79
N GLY A 237 8.38 -0.14 2.71
CA GLY A 237 9.24 -0.29 1.53
C GLY A 237 8.45 -0.70 0.28
N LEU A 238 7.49 -1.60 0.43
CA LEU A 238 6.59 -2.01 -0.65
C LEU A 238 5.71 -0.84 -1.13
N CYS A 239 5.08 -0.12 -0.21
CA CYS A 239 4.26 1.05 -0.55
C CYS A 239 5.10 2.14 -1.24
N PHE A 240 6.31 2.41 -0.72
CA PHE A 240 7.22 3.40 -1.29
C PHE A 240 7.65 3.01 -2.71
N ALA A 241 8.02 1.73 -2.91
CA ALA A 241 8.38 1.22 -4.22
C ALA A 241 7.27 1.39 -5.25
N SER A 242 6.04 1.03 -4.89
CA SER A 242 4.90 1.14 -5.81
C SER A 242 4.51 2.59 -6.13
N GLY A 243 4.83 3.54 -5.25
CA GLY A 243 4.60 4.97 -5.49
C GLY A 243 5.59 5.59 -6.46
N LEU A 244 6.83 5.06 -6.50
CA LEU A 244 7.94 5.62 -7.29
C LEU A 244 8.19 4.89 -8.61
N ALA A 245 7.45 3.84 -8.89
CA ALA A 245 7.65 3.02 -10.09
C ALA A 245 7.18 3.67 -11.40
#